data_5871b7c5eb30c05beac5b3220b766361
#
_entry.id   5871b7c5eb30c05beac5b3220b766361
#
_cell.length_a   1.000
_cell.length_b   1.000
_cell.length_c   1.000
_cell.angle_alpha   90.00
_cell.angle_beta   90.00
_cell.angle_gamma   90.00
#
_symmetry.space_group_name_H-M   'P 1'
#
loop_
_entity.id
_entity.type
_entity.pdbx_description
1 polymer ?
#
loop_
_entity_poly.entity_id
_entity_poly.type
_entity_poly.pdbx_seq_one_letter_code
_entity_poly.pdbx_strand_id
1 'polypeptide(L)'
;MRRILTCWALAALTLLGACQKHGAGADPVQAEDFVMGADISWVTWMEAAGFKFFNAAGQERECTALLREIGGDAVRLRVWVNPADGWCGKDDVVVKAKRAQALGLKVMVDFHYSDSWADPGKQPVPEAWKTMGPEAMAQALAAHTTDVLQALKGAGEDVKWVQVGNETTNGMLWESGRVAGTSAGEFVRYFHAGREAVKAVYPEAQVILHLDNGWDLDTLNWFLTLMQGKGLQYDVLGLSLYPSYREDGAYPDWTPKTARFVDNLPVLYRNYGKPVILVEFGMPAAEPDKARAALEYILLHTRDYRYFQGIFYWEPEAEARRIGYPYGAFADGKPTAALDPFGK
;
A
#
# COMPACT_ATOMS: atom_id res chain seq x y z
N MET A 1 -7.28 -89.70 -11.33
CA MET A 1 -5.87 -89.94 -11.46
C MET A 1 -5.19 -88.77 -12.22
N ARG A 2 -5.09 -87.59 -11.75
CA ARG A 2 -4.23 -86.53 -12.31
C ARG A 2 -3.94 -85.60 -11.10
N ARG A 3 -2.66 -85.55 -10.71
CA ARG A 3 -2.14 -84.66 -9.66
C ARG A 3 -1.97 -83.27 -10.26
N ILE A 4 -2.53 -82.24 -9.60
CA ILE A 4 -2.34 -80.84 -9.91
C ILE A 4 -1.34 -80.30 -8.88
N LEU A 5 -0.16 -79.90 -9.38
CA LEU A 5 0.85 -79.17 -8.61
C LEU A 5 0.49 -77.67 -8.60
N THR A 6 0.35 -77.15 -7.44
CA THR A 6 0.21 -75.69 -7.22
C THR A 6 1.57 -75.07 -6.96
N CYS A 7 2.06 -74.22 -7.83
CA CYS A 7 3.23 -73.37 -7.65
C CYS A 7 2.83 -72.12 -6.86
N TRP A 8 3.52 -71.91 -5.74
CA TRP A 8 3.50 -70.62 -5.03
C TRP A 8 4.59 -69.74 -5.58
N ALA A 9 4.24 -68.58 -6.14
CA ALA A 9 5.18 -67.54 -6.51
C ALA A 9 5.27 -66.53 -5.35
N LEU A 10 6.47 -66.44 -4.74
CA LEU A 10 6.83 -65.39 -3.80
C LEU A 10 7.09 -64.09 -4.61
N ALA A 11 6.30 -63.07 -4.41
CA ALA A 11 6.58 -61.72 -4.89
C ALA A 11 7.41 -60.97 -3.80
N ALA A 12 8.67 -60.75 -4.11
CA ALA A 12 9.52 -59.86 -3.31
C ALA A 12 9.22 -58.38 -3.66
N LEU A 13 8.63 -57.63 -2.69
CA LEU A 13 8.50 -56.18 -2.78
C LEU A 13 9.86 -55.53 -2.45
N THR A 14 10.56 -55.03 -3.44
CA THR A 14 11.68 -54.12 -3.26
C THR A 14 11.14 -52.69 -3.03
N LEU A 15 11.22 -52.21 -1.80
CA LEU A 15 11.04 -50.80 -1.48
C LEU A 15 12.24 -49.98 -2.01
N LEU A 16 12.03 -49.35 -3.14
CA LEU A 16 12.94 -48.30 -3.63
C LEU A 16 12.57 -46.99 -2.88
N GLY A 17 13.35 -46.64 -1.89
CA GLY A 17 13.35 -45.33 -1.26
C GLY A 17 13.78 -44.28 -2.28
N ALA A 18 12.82 -43.53 -2.80
CA ALA A 18 13.09 -42.33 -3.58
C ALA A 18 13.58 -41.22 -2.64
N CYS A 19 14.88 -41.03 -2.52
CA CYS A 19 15.45 -39.78 -2.05
C CYS A 19 15.05 -38.71 -3.06
N GLN A 20 14.05 -37.89 -2.72
CA GLN A 20 13.82 -36.64 -3.43
C GLN A 20 15.02 -35.72 -3.18
N LYS A 21 15.90 -35.65 -4.16
CA LYS A 21 16.86 -34.54 -4.29
C LYS A 21 16.04 -33.26 -4.38
N HIS A 22 16.15 -32.38 -3.40
CA HIS A 22 15.74 -31.00 -3.56
C HIS A 22 16.49 -30.44 -4.75
N GLY A 23 15.76 -30.27 -5.85
CA GLY A 23 16.27 -29.66 -7.07
C GLY A 23 16.69 -28.22 -6.80
N ALA A 24 17.86 -27.91 -7.29
CA ALA A 24 18.41 -26.56 -7.33
C ALA A 24 17.46 -25.63 -8.08
N GLY A 25 17.22 -24.45 -7.47
CA GLY A 25 16.93 -23.18 -8.12
C GLY A 25 15.84 -23.19 -9.20
N ALA A 26 14.57 -23.14 -8.78
CA ALA A 26 13.61 -22.40 -9.58
C ALA A 26 13.99 -20.92 -9.49
N ASP A 27 14.06 -20.21 -10.62
CA ASP A 27 14.26 -18.77 -10.65
C ASP A 27 13.25 -18.09 -9.69
N PRO A 28 13.67 -17.07 -8.93
CA PRO A 28 12.78 -16.37 -8.01
C PRO A 28 11.60 -15.81 -8.78
N VAL A 29 10.41 -16.28 -8.48
CA VAL A 29 9.17 -15.82 -9.11
C VAL A 29 8.59 -14.75 -8.21
N GLN A 30 9.04 -13.52 -8.41
CA GLN A 30 8.31 -12.35 -7.94
C GLN A 30 6.86 -12.42 -8.49
N ALA A 31 5.89 -11.86 -7.77
CA ALA A 31 4.52 -11.81 -8.29
C ALA A 31 4.55 -11.23 -9.71
N GLU A 32 3.89 -11.87 -10.67
CA GLU A 32 3.84 -11.40 -12.08
C GLU A 32 3.39 -9.94 -12.21
N ASP A 33 2.76 -9.39 -11.17
CA ASP A 33 2.21 -8.02 -11.06
C ASP A 33 2.90 -7.16 -10.00
N PHE A 34 4.11 -7.50 -9.54
CA PHE A 34 4.82 -6.67 -8.57
C PHE A 34 5.04 -5.25 -9.10
N VAL A 35 4.79 -4.23 -8.28
CA VAL A 35 4.92 -2.83 -8.68
C VAL A 35 5.88 -2.05 -7.80
N MET A 36 6.63 -1.15 -8.44
CA MET A 36 7.33 -0.05 -7.78
C MET A 36 6.56 1.23 -8.06
N GLY A 37 5.90 1.76 -7.04
CA GLY A 37 5.03 2.93 -7.15
C GLY A 37 5.46 4.07 -6.24
N ALA A 38 4.79 5.20 -6.38
CA ALA A 38 4.93 6.34 -5.49
C ALA A 38 3.59 6.99 -5.19
N ASP A 39 3.40 7.48 -3.95
CA ASP A 39 2.39 8.49 -3.69
C ASP A 39 2.93 9.83 -4.17
N ILE A 40 2.19 10.49 -5.06
CA ILE A 40 2.55 11.80 -5.63
C ILE A 40 1.38 12.78 -5.48
N SER A 41 0.68 12.68 -4.37
CA SER A 41 -0.55 13.45 -4.14
C SER A 41 -0.30 14.95 -4.07
N TRP A 42 0.92 15.40 -3.73
CA TRP A 42 1.27 16.83 -3.70
C TRP A 42 1.66 17.41 -5.05
N VAL A 43 1.86 16.60 -6.09
CA VAL A 43 2.47 17.06 -7.35
C VAL A 43 1.77 18.27 -7.96
N THR A 44 0.45 18.29 -8.03
CA THR A 44 -0.33 19.39 -8.63
C THR A 44 -0.22 20.69 -7.83
N TRP A 45 -0.25 20.59 -6.50
CA TRP A 45 0.02 21.72 -5.61
C TRP A 45 1.43 22.26 -5.78
N MET A 46 2.43 21.37 -5.82
CA MET A 46 3.83 21.76 -6.00
C MET A 46 4.05 22.47 -7.34
N GLU A 47 3.50 21.94 -8.42
CA GLU A 47 3.57 22.58 -9.74
C GLU A 47 2.92 23.96 -9.75
N ALA A 48 1.73 24.11 -9.15
CA ALA A 48 1.05 25.39 -9.01
C ALA A 48 1.86 26.39 -8.17
N ALA A 49 2.64 25.90 -7.19
CA ALA A 49 3.58 26.70 -6.41
C ALA A 49 4.91 26.97 -7.14
N GLY A 50 5.05 26.55 -8.41
CA GLY A 50 6.23 26.81 -9.23
C GLY A 50 7.40 25.84 -9.02
N PHE A 51 7.16 24.70 -8.40
CA PHE A 51 8.18 23.65 -8.32
C PHE A 51 8.42 23.04 -9.70
N LYS A 52 9.67 22.72 -9.97
CA LYS A 52 10.09 22.09 -11.23
C LYS A 52 10.88 20.83 -10.92
N PHE A 53 10.70 19.84 -11.79
CA PHE A 53 11.37 18.56 -11.67
C PHE A 53 12.28 18.32 -12.86
N PHE A 54 13.36 17.58 -12.64
CA PHE A 54 14.39 17.37 -13.65
C PHE A 54 14.86 15.92 -13.60
N ASN A 55 15.17 15.37 -14.76
CA ASN A 55 15.84 14.06 -14.83
C ASN A 55 17.34 14.17 -14.52
N ALA A 56 18.04 13.03 -14.51
CA ALA A 56 19.48 12.97 -14.24
C ALA A 56 20.30 13.84 -15.20
N ALA A 57 19.86 14.00 -16.45
CA ALA A 57 20.50 14.86 -17.45
C ALA A 57 20.24 16.37 -17.25
N GLY A 58 19.45 16.74 -16.24
CA GLY A 58 19.08 18.12 -15.96
C GLY A 58 17.98 18.70 -16.90
N GLN A 59 17.29 17.85 -17.61
CA GLN A 59 16.16 18.25 -18.45
C GLN A 59 14.90 18.33 -17.59
N GLU A 60 14.14 19.43 -17.72
CA GLU A 60 12.86 19.60 -17.05
C GLU A 60 11.86 18.52 -17.53
N ARG A 61 11.15 17.93 -16.56
CA ARG A 61 10.13 16.89 -16.76
C ARG A 61 8.91 17.18 -15.90
N GLU A 62 7.75 16.75 -16.36
CA GLU A 62 6.58 16.61 -15.51
C GLU A 62 6.85 15.45 -14.51
N CYS A 63 6.45 15.62 -13.24
CA CYS A 63 6.85 14.70 -12.18
C CYS A 63 6.36 13.25 -12.41
N THR A 64 5.12 13.07 -12.87
CA THR A 64 4.56 11.74 -13.15
C THR A 64 5.33 11.06 -14.30
N ALA A 65 5.70 11.84 -15.34
CA ALA A 65 6.53 11.34 -16.43
C ALA A 65 7.95 10.96 -15.95
N LEU A 66 8.51 11.75 -15.04
CA LEU A 66 9.80 11.46 -14.43
C LEU A 66 9.76 10.17 -13.61
N LEU A 67 8.68 9.95 -12.84
CA LEU A 67 8.46 8.69 -12.12
C LEU A 67 8.47 7.49 -13.08
N ARG A 68 7.78 7.61 -14.22
CA ARG A 68 7.79 6.57 -15.26
C ARG A 68 9.18 6.38 -15.89
N GLU A 69 9.91 7.48 -16.15
CA GLU A 69 11.25 7.48 -16.72
C GLU A 69 12.25 6.70 -15.84
N ILE A 70 12.11 6.78 -14.50
CA ILE A 70 12.98 6.08 -13.56
C ILE A 70 12.54 4.64 -13.25
N GLY A 71 11.46 4.15 -13.87
CA GLY A 71 11.00 2.76 -13.74
C GLY A 71 9.77 2.56 -12.85
N GLY A 72 9.08 3.64 -12.44
CA GLY A 72 7.83 3.53 -11.70
C GLY A 72 6.71 2.87 -12.53
N ASP A 73 5.88 2.06 -11.86
CA ASP A 73 4.79 1.28 -12.45
C ASP A 73 3.41 1.73 -12.03
N ALA A 74 3.33 2.45 -10.91
CA ALA A 74 2.07 2.83 -10.29
C ALA A 74 2.18 4.17 -9.54
N VAL A 75 1.02 4.81 -9.36
CA VAL A 75 0.86 5.95 -8.47
C VAL A 75 -0.19 5.65 -7.40
N ARG A 76 0.01 6.20 -6.21
CA ARG A 76 -0.98 6.28 -5.14
C ARG A 76 -1.42 7.73 -5.01
N LEU A 77 -2.73 7.96 -4.93
CA LEU A 77 -3.35 9.27 -4.95
C LEU A 77 -4.31 9.40 -3.76
N ARG A 78 -3.98 10.27 -2.83
CA ARG A 78 -4.80 10.61 -1.66
C ARG A 78 -6.04 11.40 -2.04
N VAL A 79 -7.15 11.09 -1.38
CA VAL A 79 -8.43 11.79 -1.54
C VAL A 79 -8.93 12.32 -0.20
N TRP A 80 -9.19 13.63 -0.15
CA TRP A 80 -9.91 14.31 0.92
C TRP A 80 -11.35 14.62 0.52
N VAL A 81 -12.24 14.82 1.51
CA VAL A 81 -13.67 15.03 1.26
C VAL A 81 -13.94 16.45 0.74
N ASN A 82 -13.60 17.47 1.53
CA ASN A 82 -13.75 18.88 1.18
C ASN A 82 -12.48 19.66 1.59
N PRO A 83 -11.35 19.48 0.90
CA PRO A 83 -10.15 20.23 1.21
C PRO A 83 -10.36 21.73 0.91
N ALA A 84 -9.88 22.59 1.83
CA ALA A 84 -10.14 24.02 1.79
C ALA A 84 -9.58 24.72 0.53
N ASP A 85 -8.48 24.18 -0.01
CA ASP A 85 -7.78 24.71 -1.19
C ASP A 85 -8.01 23.88 -2.48
N GLY A 86 -8.79 22.81 -2.37
CA GLY A 86 -9.13 21.92 -3.49
C GLY A 86 -8.09 20.84 -3.79
N TRP A 87 -6.86 20.94 -3.26
CA TRP A 87 -5.82 19.93 -3.49
C TRP A 87 -6.20 18.61 -2.81
N CYS A 88 -5.92 17.50 -3.50
CA CYS A 88 -6.38 16.15 -3.10
C CYS A 88 -7.91 16.01 -3.02
N GLY A 89 -8.68 16.95 -3.53
CA GLY A 89 -10.10 16.77 -3.77
C GLY A 89 -10.36 15.94 -5.04
N LYS A 90 -11.62 15.59 -5.27
CA LYS A 90 -12.05 14.75 -6.41
C LYS A 90 -11.48 15.19 -7.75
N ASP A 91 -11.62 16.47 -8.11
CA ASP A 91 -11.21 16.97 -9.42
C ASP A 91 -9.69 16.94 -9.61
N ASP A 92 -8.94 17.24 -8.57
CA ASP A 92 -7.48 17.17 -8.55
C ASP A 92 -6.98 15.73 -8.71
N VAL A 93 -7.64 14.77 -8.04
CA VAL A 93 -7.30 13.33 -8.17
C VAL A 93 -7.57 12.84 -9.59
N VAL A 94 -8.66 13.27 -10.24
CA VAL A 94 -8.95 12.93 -11.64
C VAL A 94 -7.85 13.46 -12.56
N VAL A 95 -7.35 14.68 -12.35
CA VAL A 95 -6.25 15.26 -13.15
C VAL A 95 -4.98 14.40 -13.01
N LYS A 96 -4.61 14.02 -11.79
CA LYS A 96 -3.41 13.18 -11.53
C LYS A 96 -3.55 11.77 -12.11
N ALA A 97 -4.72 11.15 -11.96
CA ALA A 97 -4.99 9.83 -12.52
C ALA A 97 -4.87 9.82 -14.05
N LYS A 98 -5.42 10.82 -14.73
CA LYS A 98 -5.28 10.98 -16.18
C LYS A 98 -3.83 11.05 -16.63
N ARG A 99 -3.01 11.84 -15.95
CA ARG A 99 -1.57 11.93 -16.24
C ARG A 99 -0.89 10.56 -16.08
N ALA A 100 -1.17 9.87 -14.98
CA ALA A 100 -0.60 8.57 -14.69
C ALA A 100 -0.97 7.51 -15.74
N GLN A 101 -2.23 7.39 -16.09
CA GLN A 101 -2.69 6.41 -17.08
C GLN A 101 -2.25 6.70 -18.50
N ALA A 102 -2.13 7.98 -18.87
CA ALA A 102 -1.55 8.38 -20.17
C ALA A 102 -0.09 7.89 -20.33
N LEU A 103 0.60 7.61 -19.22
CA LEU A 103 1.95 7.06 -19.16
C LEU A 103 1.98 5.54 -18.91
N GLY A 104 0.81 4.90 -18.84
CA GLY A 104 0.68 3.46 -18.56
C GLY A 104 0.94 3.08 -17.10
N LEU A 105 0.85 4.03 -16.16
CA LEU A 105 0.97 3.76 -14.74
C LEU A 105 -0.37 3.26 -14.18
N LYS A 106 -0.32 2.27 -13.29
CA LYS A 106 -1.47 1.79 -12.53
C LYS A 106 -1.84 2.83 -11.45
N VAL A 107 -3.12 2.89 -11.10
CA VAL A 107 -3.62 3.86 -10.11
C VAL A 107 -4.13 3.16 -8.87
N MET A 108 -3.66 3.63 -7.70
CA MET A 108 -4.21 3.37 -6.38
C MET A 108 -4.87 4.65 -5.86
N VAL A 109 -6.09 4.55 -5.35
CA VAL A 109 -6.82 5.66 -4.71
C VAL A 109 -6.83 5.44 -3.21
N ASP A 110 -6.43 6.46 -2.44
CA ASP A 110 -6.37 6.41 -0.98
C ASP A 110 -7.36 7.39 -0.35
N PHE A 111 -8.47 6.86 0.17
CA PHE A 111 -9.49 7.66 0.84
C PHE A 111 -9.14 7.90 2.30
N HIS A 112 -8.89 9.15 2.69
CA HIS A 112 -8.70 9.53 4.09
C HIS A 112 -10.02 9.68 4.88
N TYR A 113 -11.13 9.94 4.18
CA TYR A 113 -12.45 10.27 4.78
C TYR A 113 -12.38 11.41 5.80
N SER A 114 -11.63 12.43 5.45
CA SER A 114 -11.45 13.66 6.21
C SER A 114 -11.26 14.84 5.25
N ASP A 115 -11.33 16.07 5.73
CA ASP A 115 -11.05 17.26 4.91
C ASP A 115 -9.55 17.59 4.85
N SER A 116 -8.74 16.83 5.58
CA SER A 116 -7.28 16.96 5.67
C SER A 116 -6.64 15.64 6.09
N TRP A 117 -5.45 15.69 6.67
CA TRP A 117 -4.70 14.52 7.12
C TRP A 117 -5.48 13.64 8.11
N ALA A 118 -5.57 12.35 7.80
CA ALA A 118 -5.92 11.26 8.69
C ALA A 118 -4.69 10.35 8.85
N ASP A 119 -4.32 10.04 10.08
CA ASP A 119 -3.15 9.24 10.46
C ASP A 119 -3.44 8.46 11.76
N PRO A 120 -2.53 7.57 12.23
CA PRO A 120 -2.80 6.75 13.42
C PRO A 120 -3.06 7.56 14.70
N GLY A 121 -2.60 8.82 14.75
CA GLY A 121 -2.79 9.72 15.88
C GLY A 121 -4.08 10.56 15.81
N LYS A 122 -4.68 10.67 14.61
CA LYS A 122 -5.89 11.45 14.40
C LYS A 122 -6.67 10.97 13.18
N GLN A 123 -7.97 10.83 13.33
CA GLN A 123 -8.89 10.42 12.27
C GLN A 123 -10.13 11.36 12.29
N PRO A 124 -9.96 12.64 11.91
CA PRO A 124 -10.99 13.64 12.06
C PRO A 124 -12.16 13.39 11.12
N VAL A 125 -13.38 13.57 11.64
CA VAL A 125 -14.59 13.54 10.82
C VAL A 125 -14.62 14.80 9.94
N PRO A 126 -14.97 14.68 8.63
CA PRO A 126 -15.20 15.84 7.77
C PRO A 126 -16.21 16.81 8.39
N GLU A 127 -16.02 18.12 8.22
CA GLU A 127 -16.89 19.13 8.81
C GLU A 127 -18.37 18.90 8.50
N ALA A 128 -18.65 18.55 7.23
CA ALA A 128 -20.01 18.29 6.76
C ALA A 128 -20.67 17.05 7.41
N TRP A 129 -19.91 16.17 8.06
CA TRP A 129 -20.42 14.92 8.65
C TRP A 129 -20.46 14.94 10.18
N LYS A 130 -19.95 15.98 10.83
CA LYS A 130 -19.81 16.05 12.31
C LYS A 130 -21.10 15.84 13.08
N THR A 131 -22.25 16.20 12.52
CA THR A 131 -23.56 16.05 13.17
C THR A 131 -24.26 14.75 12.82
N MET A 132 -23.67 13.90 11.98
CA MET A 132 -24.25 12.66 11.55
C MET A 132 -24.08 11.55 12.59
N GLY A 133 -25.13 10.76 12.79
CA GLY A 133 -25.01 9.49 13.50
C GLY A 133 -24.29 8.44 12.64
N PRO A 134 -23.88 7.30 13.23
CA PRO A 134 -23.07 6.29 12.54
C PRO A 134 -23.65 5.79 11.22
N GLU A 135 -24.95 5.58 11.15
CA GLU A 135 -25.62 5.11 9.92
C GLU A 135 -25.53 6.15 8.80
N ALA A 136 -25.86 7.41 9.09
CA ALA A 136 -25.77 8.50 8.11
C ALA A 136 -24.31 8.76 7.68
N MET A 137 -23.36 8.59 8.59
CA MET A 137 -21.93 8.72 8.30
C MET A 137 -21.44 7.61 7.36
N ALA A 138 -21.89 6.36 7.56
CA ALA A 138 -21.60 5.26 6.63
C ALA A 138 -22.17 5.53 5.23
N GLN A 139 -23.38 6.07 5.14
CA GLN A 139 -23.99 6.47 3.86
C GLN A 139 -23.22 7.62 3.19
N ALA A 140 -22.80 8.63 3.94
CA ALA A 140 -22.01 9.74 3.44
C ALA A 140 -20.63 9.28 2.91
N LEU A 141 -19.99 8.38 3.64
CA LEU A 141 -18.74 7.74 3.23
C LEU A 141 -18.91 6.96 1.91
N ALA A 142 -19.93 6.12 1.81
CA ALA A 142 -20.23 5.37 0.59
C ALA A 142 -20.55 6.30 -0.59
N ALA A 143 -21.32 7.37 -0.36
CA ALA A 143 -21.65 8.35 -1.38
C ALA A 143 -20.41 9.10 -1.89
N HIS A 144 -19.53 9.55 -1.00
CA HIS A 144 -18.25 10.17 -1.36
C HIS A 144 -17.35 9.22 -2.16
N THR A 145 -17.20 7.97 -1.71
CA THR A 145 -16.43 6.95 -2.42
C THR A 145 -16.98 6.74 -3.83
N THR A 146 -18.29 6.59 -3.95
CA THR A 146 -18.97 6.41 -5.24
C THR A 146 -18.77 7.62 -6.15
N ASP A 147 -18.93 8.84 -5.65
CA ASP A 147 -18.79 10.09 -6.43
C ASP A 147 -17.37 10.24 -7.02
N VAL A 148 -16.33 10.04 -6.21
CA VAL A 148 -14.94 10.10 -6.68
C VAL A 148 -14.65 9.01 -7.71
N LEU A 149 -15.03 7.77 -7.43
CA LEU A 149 -14.74 6.66 -8.33
C LEU A 149 -15.55 6.75 -9.64
N GLN A 150 -16.78 7.25 -9.61
CA GLN A 150 -17.55 7.53 -10.83
C GLN A 150 -16.93 8.66 -11.65
N ALA A 151 -16.37 9.68 -11.02
CA ALA A 151 -15.66 10.75 -11.72
C ALA A 151 -14.42 10.21 -12.45
N LEU A 152 -13.64 9.35 -11.80
CA LEU A 152 -12.51 8.65 -12.42
C LEU A 152 -12.98 7.77 -13.59
N LYS A 153 -13.98 6.94 -13.38
CA LYS A 153 -14.54 6.06 -14.43
C LYS A 153 -15.12 6.84 -15.61
N GLY A 154 -15.84 7.94 -15.34
CA GLY A 154 -16.39 8.84 -16.35
C GLY A 154 -15.30 9.56 -17.15
N ALA A 155 -14.12 9.74 -16.56
CA ALA A 155 -12.93 10.27 -17.22
C ALA A 155 -12.17 9.21 -18.06
N GLY A 156 -12.60 7.93 -18.02
CA GLY A 156 -11.97 6.82 -18.73
C GLY A 156 -10.82 6.15 -17.96
N GLU A 157 -10.68 6.49 -16.66
CA GLU A 157 -9.57 5.99 -15.84
C GLU A 157 -9.90 4.63 -15.24
N ASP A 158 -8.89 3.74 -15.20
CA ASP A 158 -8.95 2.45 -14.50
C ASP A 158 -8.30 2.56 -13.12
N VAL A 159 -8.92 1.93 -12.12
CA VAL A 159 -8.41 1.93 -10.74
C VAL A 159 -8.12 0.50 -10.32
N LYS A 160 -6.83 0.22 -10.07
CA LYS A 160 -6.39 -1.13 -9.68
C LYS A 160 -6.64 -1.40 -8.20
N TRP A 161 -6.39 -0.42 -7.34
CA TRP A 161 -6.51 -0.56 -5.88
C TRP A 161 -7.23 0.64 -5.27
N VAL A 162 -7.99 0.39 -4.21
CA VAL A 162 -8.63 1.44 -3.41
C VAL A 162 -8.41 1.17 -1.93
N GLN A 163 -7.76 2.10 -1.25
CA GLN A 163 -7.70 2.11 0.21
C GLN A 163 -8.97 2.72 0.79
N VAL A 164 -9.60 1.98 1.70
CA VAL A 164 -10.78 2.43 2.47
C VAL A 164 -10.30 2.87 3.85
N GLY A 165 -9.92 4.13 3.94
CA GLY A 165 -9.25 4.73 5.10
C GLY A 165 -7.72 4.65 5.03
N ASN A 166 -7.06 5.63 5.63
CA ASN A 166 -5.61 5.74 5.73
C ASN A 166 -5.14 5.40 7.14
N GLU A 167 -4.16 4.47 7.27
CA GLU A 167 -3.51 4.06 8.53
C GLU A 167 -4.50 3.82 9.68
N THR A 168 -5.44 2.91 9.46
CA THR A 168 -6.65 2.73 10.29
C THR A 168 -6.45 1.82 11.51
N THR A 169 -5.23 1.62 11.99
CA THR A 169 -4.94 0.76 13.15
C THR A 169 -5.75 1.16 14.39
N ASN A 170 -6.03 2.45 14.57
CA ASN A 170 -6.90 2.97 15.63
C ASN A 170 -8.31 3.33 15.13
N GLY A 171 -8.71 2.79 13.96
CA GLY A 171 -10.01 3.08 13.34
C GLY A 171 -9.99 4.29 12.41
N MET A 172 -11.18 4.77 12.01
CA MET A 172 -11.37 5.98 11.20
C MET A 172 -12.61 6.76 11.70
N LEU A 173 -12.76 8.03 11.31
CA LEU A 173 -13.92 8.85 11.64
C LEU A 173 -14.19 8.88 13.16
N TRP A 174 -13.19 9.33 13.93
CA TRP A 174 -13.29 9.37 15.40
C TRP A 174 -14.34 10.36 15.89
N GLU A 175 -15.03 10.12 17.04
CA GLU A 175 -14.82 8.96 17.93
C GLU A 175 -15.60 7.70 17.51
N SER A 176 -16.65 7.81 16.70
CA SER A 176 -17.58 6.70 16.47
C SER A 176 -16.91 5.46 15.86
N GLY A 177 -16.02 5.65 14.88
CA GLY A 177 -15.29 4.57 14.24
C GLY A 177 -13.94 4.21 14.88
N ARG A 178 -13.72 4.66 16.14
CA ARG A 178 -12.47 4.34 16.84
C ARG A 178 -12.37 2.86 17.19
N VAL A 179 -11.21 2.28 16.95
CA VAL A 179 -10.89 0.92 17.37
C VAL A 179 -10.09 0.98 18.67
N ALA A 180 -10.65 0.38 19.74
CA ALA A 180 -9.99 0.32 21.04
C ALA A 180 -10.41 -0.93 21.80
N GLY A 181 -9.44 -1.71 22.30
CA GLY A 181 -9.70 -2.98 22.96
C GLY A 181 -10.46 -3.93 22.05
N THR A 182 -11.74 -4.22 22.35
CA THR A 182 -12.62 -5.07 21.53
C THR A 182 -13.70 -4.29 20.78
N SER A 183 -13.72 -2.95 20.92
CA SER A 183 -14.70 -2.07 20.27
C SER A 183 -14.25 -1.73 18.85
N ALA A 184 -14.99 -2.18 17.86
CA ALA A 184 -14.68 -1.94 16.45
C ALA A 184 -15.92 -2.01 15.53
N GLY A 185 -17.12 -2.06 16.10
CA GLY A 185 -18.35 -2.28 15.32
C GLY A 185 -18.60 -1.22 14.25
N GLU A 186 -18.44 0.06 14.59
CA GLU A 186 -18.68 1.16 13.67
C GLU A 186 -17.55 1.27 12.63
N PHE A 187 -16.30 0.99 12.99
CA PHE A 187 -15.21 0.88 12.01
C PHE A 187 -15.52 -0.15 10.92
N VAL A 188 -15.98 -1.35 11.33
CA VAL A 188 -16.36 -2.42 10.40
C VAL A 188 -17.51 -1.97 9.49
N ARG A 189 -18.51 -1.27 10.03
CA ARG A 189 -19.63 -0.69 9.26
C ARG A 189 -19.10 0.28 8.20
N TYR A 190 -18.25 1.24 8.59
CA TYR A 190 -17.69 2.24 7.67
C TYR A 190 -16.84 1.60 6.59
N PHE A 191 -15.97 0.67 6.98
CA PHE A 191 -15.13 -0.02 6.02
C PHE A 191 -15.94 -0.82 5.00
N HIS A 192 -16.98 -1.55 5.44
CA HIS A 192 -17.86 -2.29 4.53
C HIS A 192 -18.63 -1.34 3.60
N ALA A 193 -19.15 -0.22 4.10
CA ALA A 193 -19.83 0.78 3.27
C ALA A 193 -18.92 1.30 2.15
N GLY A 194 -17.65 1.61 2.47
CA GLY A 194 -16.64 2.00 1.49
C GLY A 194 -16.32 0.87 0.50
N ARG A 195 -16.10 -0.35 1.01
CA ARG A 195 -15.81 -1.51 0.17
C ARG A 195 -16.94 -1.80 -0.83
N GLU A 196 -18.17 -1.76 -0.38
CA GLU A 196 -19.35 -2.00 -1.25
C GLU A 196 -19.46 -0.92 -2.33
N ALA A 197 -19.21 0.35 -1.97
CA ALA A 197 -19.16 1.45 -2.93
C ALA A 197 -18.05 1.26 -3.98
N VAL A 198 -16.86 0.82 -3.58
CA VAL A 198 -15.78 0.47 -4.51
C VAL A 198 -16.21 -0.61 -5.47
N LYS A 199 -16.72 -1.73 -4.95
CA LYS A 199 -17.12 -2.90 -5.79
C LYS A 199 -18.29 -2.59 -6.71
N ALA A 200 -19.17 -1.66 -6.36
CA ALA A 200 -20.26 -1.20 -7.21
C ALA A 200 -19.78 -0.42 -8.44
N VAL A 201 -18.68 0.34 -8.32
CA VAL A 201 -18.13 1.17 -9.42
C VAL A 201 -17.05 0.40 -10.20
N TYR A 202 -16.11 -0.20 -9.48
CA TYR A 202 -14.99 -1.00 -10.02
C TYR A 202 -14.99 -2.41 -9.39
N PRO A 203 -15.73 -3.36 -9.93
CA PRO A 203 -15.83 -4.72 -9.37
C PRO A 203 -14.48 -5.43 -9.22
N GLU A 204 -13.56 -5.17 -10.15
CA GLU A 204 -12.23 -5.81 -10.18
C GLU A 204 -11.18 -5.10 -9.34
N ALA A 205 -11.42 -3.85 -8.90
CA ALA A 205 -10.47 -3.14 -8.05
C ALA A 205 -10.30 -3.87 -6.71
N GLN A 206 -9.07 -4.00 -6.26
CA GLN A 206 -8.75 -4.61 -4.98
C GLN A 206 -8.90 -3.58 -3.85
N VAL A 207 -9.66 -3.95 -2.82
CA VAL A 207 -9.87 -3.10 -1.64
C VAL A 207 -8.78 -3.38 -0.62
N ILE A 208 -8.08 -2.32 -0.24
CA ILE A 208 -6.95 -2.36 0.70
C ILE A 208 -7.41 -1.94 2.09
N LEU A 209 -7.06 -2.75 3.10
CA LEU A 209 -7.05 -2.36 4.51
C LEU A 209 -5.65 -1.85 4.84
N HIS A 210 -5.52 -0.57 5.17
CA HIS A 210 -4.23 0.07 5.43
C HIS A 210 -3.96 0.25 6.92
N LEU A 211 -2.83 -0.31 7.39
CA LEU A 211 -2.34 -0.23 8.77
C LEU A 211 -0.94 0.37 8.80
N ASP A 212 -0.66 1.14 9.84
CA ASP A 212 0.67 1.70 10.09
C ASP A 212 1.64 0.67 10.69
N ASN A 213 2.91 1.05 10.82
CA ASN A 213 3.95 0.29 11.51
C ASN A 213 4.03 -1.19 11.12
N GLY A 214 4.19 -1.50 9.83
CA GLY A 214 4.28 -2.88 9.31
C GLY A 214 5.33 -3.77 9.98
N TRP A 215 6.24 -3.19 10.77
CA TRP A 215 7.24 -3.89 11.58
C TRP A 215 6.72 -4.38 12.95
N ASP A 216 5.57 -3.87 13.43
CA ASP A 216 4.99 -4.20 14.74
C ASP A 216 3.98 -5.35 14.63
N LEU A 217 4.49 -6.58 14.64
CA LEU A 217 3.67 -7.78 14.48
C LEU A 217 2.60 -7.94 15.55
N ASP A 218 2.87 -7.52 16.79
CA ASP A 218 1.95 -7.69 17.91
C ASP A 218 0.70 -6.81 17.71
N THR A 219 0.90 -5.54 17.35
CA THR A 219 -0.19 -4.61 17.02
C THR A 219 -0.96 -5.08 15.78
N LEU A 220 -0.27 -5.52 14.71
CA LEU A 220 -0.91 -6.05 13.51
C LEU A 220 -1.76 -7.30 13.81
N ASN A 221 -1.23 -8.26 14.56
CA ASN A 221 -1.96 -9.47 14.94
C ASN A 221 -3.16 -9.16 15.83
N TRP A 222 -3.03 -8.25 16.81
CA TRP A 222 -4.16 -7.81 17.63
C TRP A 222 -5.28 -7.25 16.76
N PHE A 223 -4.97 -6.28 15.88
CA PHE A 223 -5.95 -5.64 15.02
C PHE A 223 -6.59 -6.63 14.04
N LEU A 224 -5.78 -7.37 13.30
CA LEU A 224 -6.27 -8.31 12.27
C LEU A 224 -7.09 -9.45 12.86
N THR A 225 -6.72 -9.97 14.03
CA THR A 225 -7.51 -10.99 14.73
C THR A 225 -8.86 -10.43 15.19
N LEU A 226 -8.88 -9.20 15.72
CA LEU A 226 -10.12 -8.52 16.09
C LEU A 226 -11.01 -8.32 14.86
N MET A 227 -10.46 -7.84 13.74
CA MET A 227 -11.21 -7.60 12.51
C MET A 227 -11.73 -8.90 11.88
N GLN A 228 -10.95 -9.96 11.90
CA GLN A 228 -11.38 -11.29 11.46
C GLN A 228 -12.57 -11.79 12.30
N GLY A 229 -12.50 -11.63 13.63
CA GLY A 229 -13.60 -11.95 14.54
C GLY A 229 -14.87 -11.12 14.33
N LYS A 230 -14.76 -9.93 13.74
CA LYS A 230 -15.87 -9.04 13.34
C LYS A 230 -16.34 -9.25 11.90
N GLY A 231 -15.70 -10.14 11.16
CA GLY A 231 -16.06 -10.45 9.76
C GLY A 231 -15.63 -9.39 8.76
N LEU A 232 -14.61 -8.56 9.06
CA LEU A 232 -14.10 -7.56 8.12
C LEU A 232 -13.61 -8.22 6.84
N GLN A 233 -14.03 -7.68 5.70
CA GLN A 233 -13.65 -8.19 4.39
C GLN A 233 -12.82 -7.16 3.62
N TYR A 234 -11.62 -7.55 3.22
CA TYR A 234 -10.71 -6.79 2.37
C TYR A 234 -9.96 -7.74 1.43
N ASP A 235 -9.36 -7.20 0.38
CA ASP A 235 -8.67 -8.00 -0.63
C ASP A 235 -7.15 -8.04 -0.39
N VAL A 236 -6.56 -6.92 0.02
CA VAL A 236 -5.11 -6.72 0.22
C VAL A 236 -4.86 -6.04 1.57
N LEU A 237 -3.79 -6.44 2.26
CA LEU A 237 -3.27 -5.73 3.43
C LEU A 237 -2.24 -4.69 2.98
N GLY A 238 -2.54 -3.42 3.19
CA GLY A 238 -1.62 -2.30 3.01
C GLY A 238 -0.86 -2.01 4.30
N LEU A 239 0.43 -1.78 4.22
CA LEU A 239 1.26 -1.46 5.38
C LEU A 239 2.09 -0.20 5.13
N SER A 240 2.35 0.58 6.19
CA SER A 240 3.35 1.65 6.19
C SER A 240 4.65 1.19 6.84
N LEU A 241 5.78 1.66 6.34
CA LEU A 241 7.10 1.44 6.92
C LEU A 241 7.96 2.70 6.83
N TYR A 242 8.16 3.35 7.96
CA TYR A 242 9.12 4.44 8.16
C TYR A 242 10.19 3.98 9.16
N PRO A 243 11.20 3.20 8.73
CA PRO A 243 12.08 2.49 9.64
C PRO A 243 12.99 3.43 10.44
N SER A 244 13.28 4.61 9.91
CA SER A 244 14.05 5.67 10.58
C SER A 244 13.18 6.88 10.95
N TYR A 245 11.89 6.66 11.29
CA TYR A 245 11.04 7.75 11.77
C TYR A 245 11.59 8.35 13.05
N ARG A 246 11.75 9.68 13.03
CA ARG A 246 12.36 10.43 14.12
C ARG A 246 11.29 10.89 15.12
N GLU A 247 11.42 10.45 16.35
CA GLU A 247 10.58 10.92 17.46
C GLU A 247 11.30 11.99 18.29
N ASP A 248 12.62 11.80 18.56
CA ASP A 248 13.39 12.61 19.51
C ASP A 248 14.75 13.15 18.97
N GLY A 249 14.80 13.63 17.76
CA GLY A 249 15.99 14.34 17.28
C GLY A 249 16.89 13.58 16.33
N ALA A 250 17.43 12.42 16.65
CA ALA A 250 18.27 11.62 15.76
C ALA A 250 17.43 10.60 14.96
N TYR A 251 17.84 10.31 13.73
CA TYR A 251 17.25 9.22 12.97
C TYR A 251 17.75 7.87 13.50
N PRO A 252 16.87 6.95 13.93
CA PRO A 252 17.26 5.61 14.36
C PRO A 252 17.79 4.78 13.19
N ASP A 253 18.54 3.71 13.52
CA ASP A 253 18.97 2.73 12.53
C ASP A 253 17.75 2.07 11.87
N TRP A 254 17.71 2.09 10.54
CA TRP A 254 16.62 1.54 9.73
C TRP A 254 16.57 0.01 9.74
N THR A 255 17.72 -0.65 9.98
CA THR A 255 17.88 -2.10 9.79
C THR A 255 16.92 -2.94 10.64
N PRO A 256 16.74 -2.69 11.96
CA PRO A 256 15.90 -3.56 12.79
C PRO A 256 14.43 -3.55 12.38
N LYS A 257 13.87 -2.37 12.09
CA LYS A 257 12.46 -2.25 11.69
C LYS A 257 12.23 -2.84 10.29
N THR A 258 13.17 -2.64 9.37
CA THR A 258 13.08 -3.21 8.02
C THR A 258 13.18 -4.73 8.04
N ALA A 259 14.10 -5.31 8.84
CA ALA A 259 14.19 -6.75 9.00
C ALA A 259 12.90 -7.35 9.59
N ARG A 260 12.37 -6.74 10.66
CA ARG A 260 11.08 -7.18 11.24
C ARG A 260 9.92 -7.09 10.25
N PHE A 261 9.86 -6.03 9.44
CA PHE A 261 8.84 -5.93 8.40
C PHE A 261 8.90 -7.13 7.45
N VAL A 262 10.09 -7.46 6.94
CA VAL A 262 10.28 -8.62 6.04
C VAL A 262 9.90 -9.93 6.72
N ASP A 263 10.33 -10.14 7.98
CA ASP A 263 10.01 -11.33 8.77
C ASP A 263 8.51 -11.47 9.08
N ASN A 264 7.79 -10.36 9.20
CA ASN A 264 6.35 -10.33 9.45
C ASN A 264 5.52 -10.80 8.24
N LEU A 265 5.97 -10.55 7.02
CA LEU A 265 5.20 -10.84 5.80
C LEU A 265 4.72 -12.30 5.70
N PRO A 266 5.60 -13.33 5.85
CA PRO A 266 5.15 -14.72 5.80
C PRO A 266 4.24 -15.11 6.97
N VAL A 267 4.37 -14.47 8.13
CA VAL A 267 3.50 -14.70 9.28
C VAL A 267 2.11 -14.16 9.01
N LEU A 268 2.02 -12.92 8.51
CA LEU A 268 0.74 -12.27 8.17
C LEU A 268 0.02 -13.04 7.06
N TYR A 269 0.73 -13.43 6.00
CA TYR A 269 0.12 -14.21 4.92
C TYR A 269 -0.40 -15.57 5.41
N ARG A 270 0.39 -16.29 6.21
CA ARG A 270 -0.03 -17.58 6.77
C ARG A 270 -1.26 -17.45 7.67
N ASN A 271 -1.33 -16.38 8.48
CA ASN A 271 -2.40 -16.23 9.47
C ASN A 271 -3.70 -15.69 8.85
N TYR A 272 -3.61 -14.81 7.86
CA TYR A 272 -4.76 -14.08 7.33
C TYR A 272 -5.05 -14.33 5.85
N GLY A 273 -4.14 -14.98 5.11
CA GLY A 273 -4.34 -15.39 3.71
C GLY A 273 -4.49 -14.25 2.72
N LYS A 274 -4.00 -13.03 3.07
CA LYS A 274 -4.13 -11.85 2.21
C LYS A 274 -2.77 -11.43 1.64
N PRO A 275 -2.71 -11.08 0.35
CA PRO A 275 -1.53 -10.46 -0.19
C PRO A 275 -1.24 -9.13 0.50
N VAL A 276 0.02 -8.70 0.46
CA VAL A 276 0.50 -7.49 1.13
C VAL A 276 1.11 -6.53 0.11
N ILE A 277 0.83 -5.25 0.27
CA ILE A 277 1.52 -4.14 -0.41
C ILE A 277 2.09 -3.21 0.67
N LEU A 278 3.35 -2.82 0.51
CA LEU A 278 3.92 -1.71 1.26
C LEU A 278 3.44 -0.42 0.59
N VAL A 279 2.31 0.12 1.08
CA VAL A 279 1.62 1.26 0.45
C VAL A 279 2.22 2.61 0.82
N GLU A 280 3.03 2.64 1.89
CA GLU A 280 3.85 3.79 2.26
C GLU A 280 5.24 3.35 2.73
N PHE A 281 6.25 3.86 2.08
CA PHE A 281 7.64 3.76 2.51
C PHE A 281 8.26 5.15 2.50
N GLY A 282 9.01 5.50 3.54
CA GLY A 282 9.74 6.75 3.60
C GLY A 282 10.99 6.64 4.45
N MET A 283 12.04 7.31 4.01
CA MET A 283 13.34 7.37 4.69
C MET A 283 13.85 8.81 4.72
N PRO A 284 14.74 9.17 5.68
CA PRO A 284 15.26 10.52 5.76
C PRO A 284 15.87 11.00 4.43
N ALA A 285 15.37 12.11 3.90
CA ALA A 285 15.85 12.72 2.66
C ALA A 285 17.35 13.08 2.71
N ALA A 286 17.89 13.29 3.93
CA ALA A 286 19.31 13.52 4.15
C ALA A 286 20.19 12.27 3.99
N GLU A 287 19.59 11.08 3.90
CA GLU A 287 20.27 9.78 3.88
C GLU A 287 19.86 8.90 2.69
N PRO A 288 19.95 9.39 1.44
CA PRO A 288 19.43 8.70 0.25
C PRO A 288 20.06 7.32 0.01
N ASP A 289 21.34 7.14 0.36
CA ASP A 289 22.00 5.83 0.24
C ASP A 289 21.47 4.81 1.24
N LYS A 290 21.06 5.24 2.45
CA LYS A 290 20.38 4.35 3.40
C LYS A 290 18.96 4.00 2.93
N ALA A 291 18.25 4.95 2.33
CA ALA A 291 16.95 4.70 1.74
C ALA A 291 17.03 3.65 0.62
N ARG A 292 18.02 3.80 -0.28
CA ARG A 292 18.34 2.80 -1.30
C ARG A 292 18.62 1.43 -0.67
N ALA A 293 19.52 1.37 0.30
CA ALA A 293 19.90 0.12 0.96
C ALA A 293 18.70 -0.57 1.64
N ALA A 294 17.79 0.20 2.26
CA ALA A 294 16.57 -0.35 2.87
C ALA A 294 15.61 -0.93 1.82
N LEU A 295 15.40 -0.25 0.69
CA LEU A 295 14.58 -0.78 -0.42
C LEU A 295 15.22 -2.02 -1.04
N GLU A 296 16.53 -1.99 -1.32
CA GLU A 296 17.26 -3.15 -1.84
C GLU A 296 17.19 -4.35 -0.88
N TYR A 297 17.28 -4.10 0.43
CA TYR A 297 17.10 -5.14 1.45
C TYR A 297 15.70 -5.77 1.36
N ILE A 298 14.64 -4.96 1.30
CA ILE A 298 13.27 -5.47 1.17
C ILE A 298 13.14 -6.29 -0.12
N LEU A 299 13.52 -5.75 -1.27
CA LEU A 299 13.42 -6.42 -2.57
C LEU A 299 14.18 -7.76 -2.59
N LEU A 300 15.41 -7.77 -2.06
CA LEU A 300 16.24 -8.98 -2.01
C LEU A 300 15.60 -10.10 -1.18
N HIS A 301 15.02 -9.76 -0.02
CA HIS A 301 14.49 -10.75 0.92
C HIS A 301 13.03 -11.12 0.67
N THR A 302 12.33 -10.39 -0.20
CA THR A 302 10.94 -10.68 -0.55
C THR A 302 10.74 -11.17 -1.99
N ARG A 303 11.82 -11.30 -2.77
CA ARG A 303 11.77 -11.70 -4.18
C ARG A 303 11.01 -13.01 -4.45
N ASP A 304 10.98 -13.93 -3.48
CA ASP A 304 10.30 -15.22 -3.58
C ASP A 304 8.87 -15.19 -2.97
N TYR A 305 8.42 -14.02 -2.48
CA TYR A 305 7.12 -13.86 -1.82
C TYR A 305 6.04 -13.42 -2.81
N ARG A 306 5.40 -14.38 -3.50
CA ARG A 306 4.32 -14.10 -4.47
C ARG A 306 3.15 -13.30 -3.90
N TYR A 307 2.99 -13.30 -2.60
CA TYR A 307 1.96 -12.54 -1.89
C TYR A 307 2.39 -11.10 -1.53
N PHE A 308 3.66 -10.73 -1.74
CA PHE A 308 4.11 -9.36 -1.63
C PHE A 308 4.08 -8.71 -3.01
N GLN A 309 3.15 -7.76 -3.21
CA GLN A 309 2.75 -7.31 -4.54
C GLN A 309 3.32 -5.95 -4.93
N GLY A 310 4.00 -5.25 -4.03
CA GLY A 310 4.60 -3.96 -4.41
C GLY A 310 5.01 -3.09 -3.26
N ILE A 311 5.70 -2.00 -3.63
CA ILE A 311 6.19 -0.95 -2.73
C ILE A 311 5.80 0.41 -3.32
N PHE A 312 5.27 1.32 -2.49
CA PHE A 312 5.02 2.71 -2.83
C PHE A 312 5.86 3.62 -1.94
N TYR A 313 6.74 4.42 -2.55
CA TYR A 313 7.44 5.48 -1.84
C TYR A 313 6.47 6.64 -1.61
N TRP A 314 6.36 7.13 -0.36
CA TRP A 314 5.43 8.19 -0.04
C TRP A 314 6.02 9.57 -0.31
N GLU A 315 5.37 10.34 -1.19
CA GLU A 315 5.72 11.69 -1.60
C GLU A 315 7.23 11.85 -1.88
N PRO A 316 7.83 11.03 -2.76
CA PRO A 316 9.28 11.08 -3.01
C PRO A 316 9.73 12.43 -3.55
N GLU A 317 8.87 13.12 -4.32
CA GLU A 317 9.14 14.43 -4.92
C GLU A 317 9.16 15.59 -3.91
N ALA A 318 8.68 15.35 -2.68
CA ALA A 318 8.63 16.33 -1.62
C ALA A 318 10.01 16.61 -1.05
N GLU A 319 10.50 17.84 -1.23
CA GLU A 319 11.82 18.25 -0.75
C GLU A 319 11.75 18.86 0.66
N ALA A 320 12.52 18.29 1.61
CA ALA A 320 12.57 18.75 3.00
C ALA A 320 12.86 20.25 3.15
N ARG A 321 13.77 20.78 2.31
CA ARG A 321 14.17 22.19 2.38
C ARG A 321 13.10 23.16 1.86
N ARG A 322 12.19 22.69 1.02
CA ARG A 322 11.21 23.55 0.35
C ARG A 322 9.82 23.45 0.98
N ILE A 323 9.42 22.26 1.43
CA ILE A 323 8.07 22.03 1.96
C ILE A 323 8.06 21.48 3.40
N GLY A 324 9.23 21.24 4.00
CA GLY A 324 9.34 20.78 5.39
C GLY A 324 9.11 19.28 5.62
N TYR A 325 8.83 18.50 4.58
CA TYR A 325 8.68 17.05 4.71
C TYR A 325 10.05 16.34 4.66
N PRO A 326 10.48 15.68 5.75
CA PRO A 326 11.87 15.22 5.87
C PRO A 326 12.15 13.84 5.25
N TYR A 327 11.16 13.15 4.68
CA TYR A 327 11.29 11.76 4.20
C TYR A 327 11.13 11.60 2.69
N GLY A 328 11.22 12.68 1.91
CA GLY A 328 11.22 12.64 0.45
C GLY A 328 12.50 12.02 -0.13
N ALA A 329 12.50 11.82 -1.44
CA ALA A 329 13.61 11.19 -2.17
C ALA A 329 14.13 12.03 -3.34
N PHE A 330 13.79 13.33 -3.37
CA PHE A 330 14.28 14.30 -4.35
C PHE A 330 15.19 15.34 -3.68
N ALA A 331 16.13 15.85 -4.45
CA ALA A 331 16.97 16.98 -4.08
C ALA A 331 17.15 17.89 -5.30
N ASP A 332 16.91 19.20 -5.11
CA ASP A 332 16.96 20.21 -6.18
C ASP A 332 16.11 19.82 -7.40
N GLY A 333 14.92 19.24 -7.15
CA GLY A 333 13.95 18.79 -8.17
C GLY A 333 14.34 17.49 -8.88
N LYS A 334 15.36 16.76 -8.43
CA LYS A 334 15.85 15.53 -9.06
C LYS A 334 15.69 14.33 -8.15
N PRO A 335 15.35 13.14 -8.69
CA PRO A 335 15.45 11.90 -7.94
C PRO A 335 16.86 11.68 -7.40
N THR A 336 16.96 11.21 -6.16
CA THR A 336 18.23 10.82 -5.52
C THR A 336 18.46 9.32 -5.66
N ALA A 337 19.61 8.85 -5.16
CA ALA A 337 19.93 7.42 -5.09
C ALA A 337 18.87 6.57 -4.35
N ALA A 338 18.03 7.19 -3.51
CA ALA A 338 16.91 6.50 -2.84
C ALA A 338 15.96 5.79 -3.83
N LEU A 339 15.83 6.30 -5.06
CA LEU A 339 14.94 5.77 -6.08
C LEU A 339 15.64 4.87 -7.14
N ASP A 340 16.95 4.62 -7.02
CA ASP A 340 17.66 3.71 -7.92
C ASP A 340 17.01 2.32 -8.03
N PRO A 341 16.41 1.74 -6.94
CA PRO A 341 15.73 0.45 -7.01
C PRO A 341 14.48 0.41 -7.92
N PHE A 342 13.94 1.56 -8.33
CA PHE A 342 12.80 1.61 -9.26
C PHE A 342 13.16 1.12 -10.67
N GLY A 343 14.41 1.27 -11.10
CA GLY A 343 14.88 0.86 -12.42
C GLY A 343 15.41 -0.56 -12.53
N LYS A 344 15.23 -1.40 -11.49
CA LYS A 344 15.81 -2.76 -11.42
C LYS A 344 14.79 -3.85 -11.65
#